data_91329ecaf38ee4a7fdeb6727e391f2c1
#
_entry.id   91329ecaf38ee4a7fdeb6727e391f2c1
#
_cell.length_a   1.000
_cell.length_b   1.000
_cell.length_c   1.000
_cell.angle_alpha   90.00
_cell.angle_beta   90.00
_cell.angle_gamma   90.00
#
_symmetry.space_group_name_H-M   'P 1'
#
loop_
_entity.id
_entity.type
_entity.pdbx_description
1 polymer ?
#
loop_
_entity_poly.entity_id
_entity_poly.type
_entity_poly.pdbx_seq_one_letter_code
_entity_poly.pdbx_strand_id
1 'polypeptide(L)'
;MHGPRTRSPRQLQALPGLNTRAQVHLLSNTLSLVGGLLRRRPEAAEDLLGYLTQYLAGQIRPAWPLVSLREELRLVMLFVGVERARLGGRLRFEIACEPDALDVPVPPLILQPLVENAIRHGVARRAAGGRVRLTARARAGYLHLAVSDDGAGLRRPFARPGWGLVGVRLRLAALWGEAARLRLMGRPGAGALAAVTIPVPPIEAAR
;
A
#
# COMPACT_ATOMS: atom_id res chain seq x y z
N MET A 1 6.91 -19.34 51.57
CA MET A 1 7.95 -18.99 50.58
C MET A 1 7.53 -19.47 49.20
N HIS A 2 6.95 -18.60 48.38
CA HIS A 2 6.56 -18.90 47.00
C HIS A 2 7.51 -18.09 46.09
N GLY A 3 8.42 -18.79 45.40
CA GLY A 3 9.35 -18.19 44.45
C GLY A 3 8.62 -17.69 43.18
N PRO A 4 9.16 -16.68 42.48
CA PRO A 4 8.56 -16.13 41.28
C PRO A 4 8.59 -17.15 40.13
N ARG A 5 7.41 -17.46 39.57
CA ARG A 5 7.29 -18.30 38.37
C ARG A 5 7.83 -17.53 37.17
N THR A 6 8.96 -17.93 36.65
CA THR A 6 9.50 -17.50 35.37
C THR A 6 8.54 -17.92 34.26
N ARG A 7 7.95 -16.95 33.59
CA ARG A 7 7.10 -17.16 32.40
C ARG A 7 7.96 -17.73 31.26
N SER A 8 7.52 -18.83 30.67
CA SER A 8 8.23 -19.48 29.58
C SER A 8 8.24 -18.62 28.31
N PRO A 9 9.28 -18.77 27.43
CA PRO A 9 9.43 -17.98 26.21
C PRO A 9 8.26 -18.09 25.19
N ARG A 10 7.36 -19.07 25.35
CA ARG A 10 6.17 -19.26 24.50
C ARG A 10 5.00 -18.30 24.78
N GLN A 11 5.02 -17.55 25.88
CA GLN A 11 3.96 -16.60 26.23
C GLN A 11 4.19 -15.18 25.66
N LEU A 12 5.32 -14.91 25.02
CA LEU A 12 5.60 -13.65 24.33
C LEU A 12 5.10 -13.60 22.88
N GLN A 13 4.46 -14.66 22.38
CA GLN A 13 3.99 -14.76 20.98
C GLN A 13 2.53 -14.37 20.75
N ALA A 14 1.84 -13.86 21.73
CA ALA A 14 0.43 -13.49 21.61
C ALA A 14 0.20 -12.03 22.02
N LEU A 15 0.80 -11.07 21.29
CA LEU A 15 0.26 -9.73 21.19
C LEU A 15 -0.75 -9.73 20.03
N PRO A 16 -2.04 -9.51 20.28
CA PRO A 16 -3.04 -9.41 19.22
C PRO A 16 -2.75 -8.14 18.41
N GLY A 17 -2.35 -8.31 17.15
CA GLY A 17 -2.14 -7.19 16.20
C GLY A 17 -0.89 -7.27 15.33
N LEU A 18 0.09 -8.09 15.63
CA LEU A 18 1.32 -8.20 14.83
C LEU A 18 1.27 -9.43 13.91
N ASN A 19 0.75 -9.26 12.70
CA ASN A 19 0.93 -10.24 11.64
C ASN A 19 2.35 -10.08 11.08
N THR A 20 3.31 -10.69 11.75
CA THR A 20 4.74 -10.37 11.83
C THR A 20 5.47 -10.30 10.47
N ARG A 21 5.05 -11.08 9.46
CA ARG A 21 5.74 -11.12 8.17
C ARG A 21 5.35 -9.99 7.22
N ALA A 22 4.06 -9.66 7.11
CA ALA A 22 3.59 -8.58 6.22
C ALA A 22 4.05 -7.22 6.73
N GLN A 23 4.08 -7.03 8.05
CA GLN A 23 4.56 -5.80 8.67
C GLN A 23 6.07 -5.64 8.56
N VAL A 24 6.85 -6.70 8.81
CA VAL A 24 8.30 -6.68 8.63
C VAL A 24 8.66 -6.38 7.18
N HIS A 25 7.95 -6.95 6.21
CA HIS A 25 8.17 -6.68 4.79
C HIS A 25 7.83 -5.23 4.42
N LEU A 26 6.73 -4.69 4.94
CA LEU A 26 6.35 -3.29 4.76
C LEU A 26 7.39 -2.35 5.37
N LEU A 27 7.80 -2.60 6.61
CA LEU A 27 8.83 -1.84 7.32
C LEU A 27 10.16 -1.87 6.55
N SER A 28 10.62 -3.06 6.15
CA SER A 28 11.86 -3.22 5.40
C SER A 28 11.84 -2.47 4.07
N ASN A 29 10.71 -2.51 3.35
CA ASN A 29 10.56 -1.80 2.09
C ASN A 29 10.55 -0.28 2.30
N THR A 30 9.83 0.21 3.31
CA THR A 30 9.78 1.63 3.64
C THR A 30 11.13 2.14 4.12
N LEU A 31 11.84 1.40 4.98
CA LEU A 31 13.19 1.75 5.43
C LEU A 31 14.22 1.73 4.29
N SER A 32 14.12 0.79 3.36
CA SER A 32 14.97 0.75 2.15
C SER A 32 14.72 1.97 1.27
N LEU A 33 13.46 2.41 1.16
CA LEU A 33 13.09 3.62 0.42
C LEU A 33 13.65 4.87 1.12
N VAL A 34 13.50 4.98 2.45
CA VAL A 34 14.12 6.04 3.25
C VAL A 34 15.62 6.10 3.02
N GLY A 35 16.32 4.96 3.07
CA GLY A 35 17.76 4.87 2.81
C GLY A 35 18.14 5.37 1.40
N GLY A 36 17.32 5.10 0.40
CA GLY A 36 17.50 5.61 -0.96
C GLY A 36 17.26 7.12 -1.09
N LEU A 37 16.36 7.69 -0.30
CA LEU A 37 15.99 9.10 -0.31
C LEU A 37 16.94 9.97 0.49
N LEU A 38 17.52 9.48 1.59
CA LEU A 38 18.33 10.26 2.53
C LEU A 38 19.44 11.09 1.87
N ARG A 39 20.09 10.55 0.83
CA ARG A 39 21.15 11.24 0.13
C ARG A 39 20.69 12.18 -0.99
N ARG A 40 19.48 11.96 -1.54
CA ARG A 40 19.01 12.67 -2.74
C ARG A 40 17.88 13.66 -2.43
N ARG A 41 17.07 13.37 -1.42
CA ARG A 41 15.91 14.16 -0.99
C ARG A 41 15.66 13.95 0.50
N PRO A 42 16.47 14.59 1.39
CA PRO A 42 16.37 14.40 2.84
C PRO A 42 14.99 14.74 3.40
N GLU A 43 14.35 15.82 2.93
CA GLU A 43 12.99 16.22 3.33
C GLU A 43 11.96 15.12 3.05
N ALA A 44 12.03 14.49 1.88
CA ALA A 44 11.15 13.39 1.52
C ALA A 44 11.43 12.12 2.34
N ALA A 45 12.65 11.93 2.81
CA ALA A 45 12.99 10.84 3.73
C ALA A 45 12.42 11.10 5.12
N GLU A 46 12.44 12.35 5.59
CA GLU A 46 11.84 12.78 6.85
C GLU A 46 10.33 12.62 6.84
N ASP A 47 9.65 13.06 5.76
CA ASP A 47 8.21 12.86 5.56
C ASP A 47 7.84 11.38 5.64
N LEU A 48 8.60 10.53 4.95
CA LEU A 48 8.36 9.08 4.94
C LEU A 48 8.63 8.42 6.30
N LEU A 49 9.63 8.90 7.05
CA LEU A 49 9.89 8.47 8.43
C LEU A 49 8.76 8.90 9.37
N GLY A 50 8.31 10.16 9.27
CA GLY A 50 7.16 10.67 10.02
C GLY A 50 5.92 9.81 9.78
N TYR A 51 5.67 9.45 8.53
CA TYR A 51 4.58 8.59 8.15
C TYR A 51 4.70 7.16 8.68
N LEU A 52 5.92 6.59 8.64
CA LEU A 52 6.19 5.28 9.23
C LEU A 52 5.98 5.29 10.74
N THR A 53 6.36 6.38 11.40
CA THR A 53 6.15 6.56 12.84
C THR A 53 4.66 6.62 13.18
N GLN A 54 3.86 7.36 12.41
CA GLN A 54 2.39 7.40 12.56
C GLN A 54 1.77 6.03 12.30
N TYR A 55 2.25 5.31 11.28
CA TYR A 55 1.83 3.95 10.99
C TYR A 55 2.07 3.02 12.19
N LEU A 56 3.27 3.05 12.76
CA LEU A 56 3.63 2.23 13.92
C LEU A 56 2.84 2.62 15.17
N ALA A 57 2.64 3.92 15.40
CA ALA A 57 1.81 4.41 16.48
C ALA A 57 0.34 3.97 16.33
N GLY A 58 -0.18 3.93 15.11
CA GLY A 58 -1.51 3.41 14.79
C GLY A 58 -1.69 1.92 15.04
N GLN A 59 -0.60 1.11 15.01
CA GLN A 59 -0.64 -0.30 15.37
C GLN A 59 -0.91 -0.53 16.88
N ILE A 60 -0.59 0.47 17.69
CA ILE A 60 -0.77 0.43 19.16
C ILE A 60 -2.16 0.93 19.53
N ARG A 61 -2.87 1.63 18.65
CA ARG A 61 -4.21 2.18 18.86
C ARG A 61 -5.24 1.47 17.98
N PRO A 62 -6.45 1.20 18.46
CA PRO A 62 -7.49 0.49 17.70
C PRO A 62 -8.06 1.29 16.51
N ALA A 63 -7.75 2.58 16.39
CA ALA A 63 -8.19 3.43 15.28
C ALA A 63 -6.99 3.84 14.42
N TRP A 64 -6.94 3.38 13.17
CA TRP A 64 -6.00 3.86 12.16
C TRP A 64 -6.35 5.31 11.80
N PRO A 65 -5.46 6.29 11.99
CA PRO A 65 -5.72 7.61 11.45
C PRO A 65 -5.80 7.51 9.94
N LEU A 66 -6.94 7.87 9.36
CA LEU A 66 -7.08 7.97 7.93
C LEU A 66 -6.30 9.19 7.44
N VAL A 67 -5.73 9.07 6.25
CA VAL A 67 -5.02 10.14 5.55
C VAL A 67 -5.75 10.45 4.25
N SER A 68 -5.53 11.60 3.65
CA SER A 68 -6.10 11.90 2.34
C SER A 68 -5.46 11.04 1.25
N LEU A 69 -6.22 10.70 0.21
CA LEU A 69 -5.65 10.03 -0.95
C LEU A 69 -4.51 10.85 -1.59
N ARG A 70 -4.57 12.17 -1.47
CA ARG A 70 -3.51 13.08 -1.91
C ARG A 70 -2.17 12.81 -1.22
N GLU A 71 -2.19 12.54 0.09
CA GLU A 71 -0.99 12.19 0.85
C GLU A 71 -0.42 10.83 0.41
N GLU A 72 -1.28 9.84 0.20
CA GLU A 72 -0.87 8.54 -0.36
C GLU A 72 -0.23 8.68 -1.74
N LEU A 73 -0.78 9.53 -2.61
CA LEU A 73 -0.22 9.80 -3.93
C LEU A 73 1.17 10.44 -3.85
N ARG A 74 1.40 11.35 -2.90
CA ARG A 74 2.74 11.93 -2.68
C ARG A 74 3.76 10.85 -2.38
N LEU A 75 3.44 9.92 -1.47
CA LEU A 75 4.34 8.81 -1.11
C LEU A 75 4.58 7.88 -2.30
N VAL A 76 3.54 7.55 -3.04
CA VAL A 76 3.65 6.76 -4.28
C VAL A 76 4.59 7.45 -5.28
N MET A 77 4.49 8.76 -5.45
CA MET A 77 5.35 9.49 -6.39
C MET A 77 6.82 9.49 -5.96
N LEU A 78 7.12 9.53 -4.67
CA LEU A 78 8.49 9.36 -4.15
C LEU A 78 9.01 7.96 -4.49
N PHE A 79 8.23 6.92 -4.21
CA PHE A 79 8.57 5.54 -4.56
C PHE A 79 8.81 5.36 -6.07
N VAL A 80 7.89 5.87 -6.90
CA VAL A 80 8.01 5.83 -8.37
C VAL A 80 9.28 6.55 -8.85
N GLY A 81 9.64 7.67 -8.21
CA GLY A 81 10.88 8.38 -8.51
C GLY A 81 12.13 7.50 -8.33
N VAL A 82 12.19 6.73 -7.23
CA VAL A 82 13.28 5.79 -6.97
C VAL A 82 13.28 4.65 -8.01
N GLU A 83 12.11 4.07 -8.29
CA GLU A 83 11.99 2.98 -9.26
C GLU A 83 12.30 3.43 -10.70
N ARG A 84 11.96 4.68 -11.07
CA ARG A 84 12.38 5.28 -12.35
C ARG A 84 13.88 5.44 -12.44
N ALA A 85 14.55 5.84 -11.36
CA ALA A 85 16.01 5.93 -11.33
C ALA A 85 16.66 4.55 -11.53
N ARG A 86 16.04 3.48 -11.01
CA ARG A 86 16.51 2.11 -11.13
C ARG A 86 16.23 1.48 -12.50
N LEU A 87 15.02 1.70 -13.05
CA LEU A 87 14.55 1.05 -14.28
C LEU A 87 14.79 1.90 -15.54
N GLY A 88 15.10 3.19 -15.36
CA GLY A 88 15.28 4.13 -16.47
C GLY A 88 13.99 4.28 -17.29
N GLY A 89 14.13 4.45 -18.60
CA GLY A 89 13.01 4.61 -19.54
C GLY A 89 12.09 3.39 -19.66
N ARG A 90 12.43 2.27 -19.01
CA ARG A 90 11.58 1.06 -19.01
C ARG A 90 10.32 1.20 -18.14
N LEU A 91 10.24 2.16 -17.21
CA LEU A 91 9.06 2.40 -16.39
C LEU A 91 8.30 3.64 -16.86
N ARG A 92 7.14 3.46 -17.45
CA ARG A 92 6.15 4.52 -17.70
C ARG A 92 5.10 4.47 -16.60
N PHE A 93 4.90 5.57 -15.90
CA PHE A 93 3.92 5.67 -14.80
C PHE A 93 2.93 6.80 -15.10
N GLU A 94 1.64 6.49 -15.09
CA GLU A 94 0.54 7.40 -15.39
C GLU A 94 -0.42 7.49 -14.20
N ILE A 95 -0.92 8.69 -13.92
CA ILE A 95 -1.94 8.94 -12.90
C ILE A 95 -3.15 9.58 -13.58
N ALA A 96 -4.34 9.05 -13.29
CA ALA A 96 -5.62 9.58 -13.71
C ALA A 96 -6.59 9.54 -12.52
N CYS A 97 -6.48 10.53 -11.63
CA CYS A 97 -7.32 10.68 -10.44
C CYS A 97 -8.30 11.82 -10.64
N GLU A 98 -9.57 11.56 -10.37
CA GLU A 98 -10.60 12.61 -10.35
C GLU A 98 -10.37 13.55 -9.14
N PRO A 99 -10.59 14.86 -9.27
CA PRO A 99 -10.37 15.83 -8.18
C PRO A 99 -11.07 15.44 -6.88
N ASP A 100 -12.33 15.03 -6.97
CA ASP A 100 -13.17 14.66 -5.83
C ASP A 100 -12.65 13.39 -5.08
N ALA A 101 -11.80 12.59 -5.71
CA ALA A 101 -11.19 11.43 -5.07
C ALA A 101 -10.00 11.81 -4.18
N LEU A 102 -9.34 12.95 -4.42
CA LEU A 102 -8.05 13.29 -3.82
C LEU A 102 -8.13 13.52 -2.31
N ASP A 103 -9.22 14.06 -1.83
CA ASP A 103 -9.40 14.41 -0.42
C ASP A 103 -10.18 13.34 0.36
N VAL A 104 -10.53 12.22 -0.31
CA VAL A 104 -11.18 11.07 0.35
C VAL A 104 -10.22 10.45 1.37
N PRO A 105 -10.68 10.24 2.63
CA PRO A 105 -9.88 9.61 3.66
C PRO A 105 -9.70 8.11 3.39
N VAL A 106 -8.45 7.66 3.41
CA VAL A 106 -8.03 6.28 3.15
C VAL A 106 -7.08 5.77 4.24
N PRO A 107 -6.96 4.45 4.43
CA PRO A 107 -5.94 3.92 5.33
C PRO A 107 -4.55 4.24 4.81
N PRO A 108 -3.61 4.56 5.70
CA PRO A 108 -2.23 4.80 5.30
C PRO A 108 -1.62 3.59 4.60
N LEU A 109 -0.73 3.86 3.63
CA LEU A 109 -0.02 2.87 2.82
C LEU A 109 -0.97 1.90 2.09
N ILE A 110 -2.09 2.43 1.56
CA ILE A 110 -3.00 1.64 0.74
C ILE A 110 -2.54 1.55 -0.71
N LEU A 111 -2.05 2.66 -1.27
CA LEU A 111 -1.63 2.72 -2.67
C LEU A 111 -0.25 2.11 -2.91
N GLN A 112 0.70 2.32 -2.00
CA GLN A 112 2.08 1.89 -2.20
C GLN A 112 2.20 0.38 -2.51
N PRO A 113 1.57 -0.56 -1.77
CA PRO A 113 1.65 -1.98 -2.08
C PRO A 113 1.05 -2.35 -3.43
N LEU A 114 0.04 -1.62 -3.91
CA LEU A 114 -0.56 -1.84 -5.23
C LEU A 114 0.44 -1.46 -6.33
N VAL A 115 1.04 -0.28 -6.22
CA VAL A 115 2.03 0.23 -7.18
C VAL A 115 3.31 -0.59 -7.14
N GLU A 116 3.78 -0.96 -5.95
CA GLU A 116 4.94 -1.83 -5.78
C GLU A 116 4.71 -3.18 -6.47
N ASN A 117 3.54 -3.79 -6.31
CA ASN A 117 3.17 -5.04 -6.97
C ASN A 117 3.23 -4.89 -8.49
N ALA A 118 2.64 -3.84 -9.06
CA ALA A 118 2.63 -3.57 -10.49
C ALA A 118 4.05 -3.37 -11.05
N ILE A 119 4.90 -2.62 -10.35
CA ILE A 119 6.27 -2.36 -10.79
C ILE A 119 7.13 -3.62 -10.63
N ARG A 120 7.22 -4.22 -9.44
CA ARG A 120 8.15 -5.32 -9.15
C ARG A 120 7.76 -6.63 -9.79
N HIS A 121 6.47 -6.95 -9.81
CA HIS A 121 5.96 -8.23 -10.33
C HIS A 121 5.46 -8.14 -11.77
N GLY A 122 5.07 -6.95 -12.22
CA GLY A 122 4.66 -6.66 -13.59
C GLY A 122 5.83 -6.18 -14.46
N VAL A 123 6.07 -4.89 -14.44
CA VAL A 123 6.95 -4.19 -15.38
C VAL A 123 8.42 -4.59 -15.25
N ALA A 124 8.97 -4.69 -14.03
CA ALA A 124 10.39 -4.97 -13.82
C ALA A 124 10.81 -6.37 -14.30
N ARG A 125 9.86 -7.29 -14.45
CA ARG A 125 10.11 -8.65 -14.97
C ARG A 125 10.20 -8.74 -16.48
N ARG A 126 9.90 -7.67 -17.20
CA ARG A 126 10.02 -7.60 -18.66
C ARG A 126 11.26 -6.80 -19.05
N ALA A 127 12.07 -7.33 -19.94
CA ALA A 127 13.25 -6.62 -20.45
C ALA A 127 12.85 -5.30 -21.15
N ALA A 128 11.75 -5.31 -21.90
CA ALA A 128 11.18 -4.12 -22.55
C ALA A 128 10.55 -3.11 -21.57
N GLY A 129 10.43 -3.47 -20.29
CA GLY A 129 9.70 -2.66 -19.33
C GLY A 129 8.19 -2.68 -19.55
N GLY A 130 7.53 -1.56 -19.22
CA GLY A 130 6.10 -1.44 -19.38
C GLY A 130 5.53 -0.17 -18.75
N ARG A 131 4.20 -0.14 -18.72
CA ARG A 131 3.41 0.96 -18.17
C ARG A 131 2.69 0.51 -16.91
N VAL A 132 2.66 1.38 -15.92
CA VAL A 132 1.78 1.28 -14.75
C VAL A 132 0.84 2.47 -14.77
N ARG A 133 -0.46 2.23 -14.62
CA ARG A 133 -1.48 3.27 -14.56
C ARG A 133 -2.25 3.16 -13.24
N LEU A 134 -2.27 4.27 -12.50
CA LEU A 134 -3.05 4.46 -11.29
C LEU A 134 -4.27 5.32 -11.60
N THR A 135 -5.44 4.86 -11.19
CA THR A 135 -6.70 5.60 -11.34
C THR A 135 -7.42 5.68 -10.00
N ALA A 136 -8.09 6.82 -9.73
CA ALA A 136 -8.93 7.01 -8.56
C ALA A 136 -10.19 7.77 -8.95
N ARG A 137 -11.37 7.29 -8.49
CA ARG A 137 -12.67 7.88 -8.76
C ARG A 137 -13.55 7.76 -7.53
N ALA A 138 -14.24 8.85 -7.17
CA ALA A 138 -15.24 8.86 -6.12
C ALA A 138 -16.63 8.89 -6.77
N ARG A 139 -17.40 7.78 -6.64
CA ARG A 139 -18.74 7.66 -7.24
C ARG A 139 -19.67 6.83 -6.38
N ALA A 140 -20.92 7.25 -6.31
CA ALA A 140 -22.01 6.50 -5.65
C ALA A 140 -21.67 6.10 -4.20
N GLY A 141 -21.01 6.98 -3.44
CA GLY A 141 -20.62 6.69 -2.05
C GLY A 141 -19.42 5.73 -1.90
N TYR A 142 -18.67 5.51 -2.97
CA TYR A 142 -17.47 4.66 -2.94
C TYR A 142 -16.29 5.36 -3.59
N LEU A 143 -15.09 5.12 -3.04
CA LEU A 143 -13.83 5.38 -3.68
C LEU A 143 -13.38 4.12 -4.43
N HIS A 144 -13.14 4.26 -5.73
CA HIS A 144 -12.59 3.22 -6.60
C HIS A 144 -11.15 3.56 -6.92
N LEU A 145 -10.22 2.74 -6.43
CA LEU A 145 -8.80 2.82 -6.75
C LEU A 145 -8.43 1.65 -7.65
N ALA A 146 -7.63 1.89 -8.68
CA ALA A 146 -7.10 0.82 -9.49
C ALA A 146 -5.67 1.11 -9.93
N VAL A 147 -4.82 0.08 -9.85
CA VAL A 147 -3.47 0.08 -10.38
C VAL A 147 -3.36 -1.05 -11.38
N SER A 148 -3.12 -0.71 -12.63
CA SER A 148 -2.94 -1.67 -13.72
C SER A 148 -1.53 -1.58 -14.28
N ASP A 149 -1.00 -2.72 -14.73
CA ASP A 149 0.25 -2.79 -15.48
C ASP A 149 0.06 -3.61 -16.76
N ASP A 150 0.93 -3.37 -17.74
CA ASP A 150 1.05 -4.16 -18.98
C ASP A 150 2.25 -5.11 -18.91
N GLY A 151 2.65 -5.48 -17.71
CA GLY A 151 3.83 -6.28 -17.41
C GLY A 151 3.66 -7.79 -17.65
N ALA A 152 4.39 -8.59 -16.87
CA ALA A 152 4.41 -10.05 -16.99
C ALA A 152 3.07 -10.72 -16.66
N GLY A 153 2.18 -10.02 -15.95
CA GLY A 153 0.88 -10.52 -15.53
C GLY A 153 0.96 -11.58 -14.43
N LEU A 154 -0.16 -12.23 -14.16
CA LEU A 154 -0.29 -13.25 -13.13
C LEU A 154 -0.11 -14.64 -13.71
N ARG A 155 0.71 -15.48 -13.08
CA ARG A 155 0.88 -16.89 -13.49
C ARG A 155 -0.40 -17.72 -13.36
N ARG A 156 -1.31 -17.32 -12.47
CA ARG A 156 -2.65 -17.90 -12.27
C ARG A 156 -3.66 -16.77 -12.21
N PRO A 157 -4.86 -16.90 -12.81
CA PRO A 157 -5.87 -15.84 -12.87
C PRO A 157 -6.27 -15.28 -11.51
N PHE A 158 -6.19 -16.09 -10.48
CA PHE A 158 -6.50 -15.73 -9.09
C PHE A 158 -5.31 -16.05 -8.18
N ALA A 159 -4.12 -15.57 -8.53
CA ALA A 159 -2.94 -15.74 -7.69
C ALA A 159 -3.21 -15.20 -6.28
N ARG A 160 -2.73 -15.92 -5.26
CA ARG A 160 -2.79 -15.40 -3.88
C ARG A 160 -2.02 -14.08 -3.84
N PRO A 161 -2.61 -13.01 -3.28
CA PRO A 161 -1.92 -11.74 -3.14
C PRO A 161 -0.62 -11.93 -2.38
N GLY A 162 0.45 -11.26 -2.84
CA GLY A 162 1.68 -11.15 -2.07
C GLY A 162 1.44 -10.48 -0.71
N TRP A 163 2.39 -10.60 0.22
CA TRP A 163 2.25 -10.12 1.59
C TRP A 163 1.82 -8.64 1.70
N GLY A 164 2.26 -7.77 0.79
CA GLY A 164 1.84 -6.37 0.74
C GLY A 164 0.33 -6.22 0.51
N LEU A 165 -0.22 -6.95 -0.45
CA LEU A 165 -1.65 -6.93 -0.77
C LEU A 165 -2.50 -7.64 0.29
N VAL A 166 -1.95 -8.64 0.99
CA VAL A 166 -2.59 -9.25 2.17
C VAL A 166 -2.76 -8.19 3.26
N GLY A 167 -1.72 -7.37 3.52
CA GLY A 167 -1.80 -6.26 4.48
C GLY A 167 -2.89 -5.24 4.13
N VAL A 168 -3.03 -4.89 2.85
CA VAL A 168 -4.12 -4.03 2.37
C VAL A 168 -5.48 -4.67 2.67
N ARG A 169 -5.67 -5.95 2.32
CA ARG A 169 -6.93 -6.68 2.56
C ARG A 169 -7.31 -6.70 4.04
N LEU A 170 -6.35 -6.98 4.92
CA LEU A 170 -6.59 -7.01 6.37
C LEU A 170 -7.02 -5.65 6.92
N ARG A 171 -6.37 -4.55 6.47
CA ARG A 171 -6.76 -3.19 6.86
C ARG A 171 -8.16 -2.82 6.39
N LEU A 172 -8.48 -3.13 5.14
CA LEU A 172 -9.81 -2.89 4.59
C LEU A 172 -10.87 -3.65 5.38
N ALA A 173 -10.63 -4.93 5.68
CA ALA A 173 -11.54 -5.74 6.46
C ALA A 173 -11.71 -5.23 7.90
N ALA A 174 -10.64 -4.74 8.53
CA ALA A 174 -10.69 -4.20 9.89
C ALA A 174 -11.50 -2.89 9.97
N LEU A 175 -11.47 -2.05 8.92
CA LEU A 175 -12.13 -0.74 8.93
C LEU A 175 -13.59 -0.81 8.41
N TRP A 176 -13.85 -1.63 7.38
CA TRP A 176 -15.13 -1.65 6.68
C TRP A 176 -15.74 -3.05 6.49
N GLY A 177 -15.11 -4.10 7.03
CA GLY A 177 -15.58 -5.46 6.86
C GLY A 177 -15.72 -5.84 5.38
N GLU A 178 -16.88 -6.36 5.02
CA GLU A 178 -17.17 -6.78 3.64
C GLU A 178 -17.54 -5.62 2.70
N ALA A 179 -17.77 -4.42 3.23
CA ALA A 179 -18.11 -3.25 2.43
C ALA A 179 -16.91 -2.75 1.60
N ALA A 180 -15.67 -3.02 2.04
CA ALA A 180 -14.48 -2.74 1.28
C ALA A 180 -13.91 -4.00 0.62
N ARG A 181 -13.36 -3.88 -0.59
CA ARG A 181 -12.87 -5.03 -1.36
C ARG A 181 -11.56 -4.74 -2.06
N LEU A 182 -10.66 -5.73 -2.06
CA LEU A 182 -9.48 -5.77 -2.92
C LEU A 182 -9.62 -6.94 -3.89
N ARG A 183 -9.54 -6.66 -5.19
CA ARG A 183 -9.50 -7.65 -6.27
C ARG A 183 -8.17 -7.58 -7.00
N LEU A 184 -7.58 -8.72 -7.29
CA LEU A 184 -6.39 -8.84 -8.12
C LEU A 184 -6.75 -9.72 -9.32
N MET A 185 -6.60 -9.18 -10.52
CA MET A 185 -6.95 -9.82 -11.78
C MET A 185 -5.77 -9.72 -12.76
N GLY A 186 -5.62 -10.67 -13.65
CA GLY A 186 -4.58 -10.65 -14.67
C GLY A 186 -4.42 -12.01 -15.35
N ARG A 187 -3.67 -12.00 -16.46
CA ARG A 187 -3.31 -13.21 -17.22
C ARG A 187 -1.82 -13.18 -17.52
N PRO A 188 -1.18 -14.35 -17.67
CA PRO A 188 0.22 -14.41 -18.06
C PRO A 188 0.46 -13.61 -19.35
N GLY A 189 1.46 -12.73 -19.34
CA GLY A 189 1.85 -11.89 -20.47
C GLY A 189 0.93 -10.71 -20.79
N ALA A 190 -0.23 -10.58 -20.13
CA ALA A 190 -1.23 -9.54 -20.41
C ALA A 190 -1.36 -8.48 -19.29
N GLY A 191 -0.39 -8.47 -18.37
CA GLY A 191 -0.40 -7.54 -17.23
C GLY A 191 -1.33 -7.95 -16.11
N ALA A 192 -1.47 -7.09 -15.12
CA ALA A 192 -2.33 -7.27 -13.97
C ALA A 192 -3.10 -6.00 -13.61
N LEU A 193 -4.18 -6.17 -12.85
CA LEU A 193 -5.01 -5.11 -12.29
C LEU A 193 -5.26 -5.42 -10.82
N ALA A 194 -4.86 -4.52 -9.93
CA ALA A 194 -5.26 -4.48 -8.54
C ALA A 194 -6.31 -3.38 -8.35
N ALA A 195 -7.52 -3.75 -7.95
CA ALA A 195 -8.63 -2.81 -7.74
C ALA A 195 -9.10 -2.86 -6.29
N VAL A 196 -9.26 -1.68 -5.69
CA VAL A 196 -9.77 -1.48 -4.34
C VAL A 196 -11.04 -0.64 -4.42
N THR A 197 -12.06 -1.06 -3.68
CA THR A 197 -13.29 -0.29 -3.47
C THR A 197 -13.45 -0.05 -1.99
N ILE A 198 -13.66 1.21 -1.58
CA ILE A 198 -13.81 1.65 -0.19
C ILE A 198 -15.08 2.49 -0.10
N PRO A 199 -15.97 2.24 0.90
CA PRO A 199 -17.07 3.16 1.19
C PRO A 199 -16.51 4.53 1.58
N VAL A 200 -17.04 5.57 0.99
CA VAL A 200 -16.78 6.95 1.40
C VAL A 200 -17.92 7.36 2.31
N PRO A 201 -17.66 7.66 3.60
CA PRO A 201 -18.69 8.22 4.45
C PRO A 201 -19.23 9.50 3.79
N PRO A 202 -20.53 9.81 3.94
CA PRO A 202 -21.06 11.10 3.52
C PRO A 202 -20.15 12.18 4.11
N ILE A 203 -19.69 13.11 3.28
CA ILE A 203 -18.97 14.29 3.78
C ILE A 203 -20.02 15.07 4.56
N GLU A 204 -20.16 14.77 5.85
CA GLU A 204 -20.81 15.71 6.74
C GLU A 204 -19.95 16.96 6.69
N ALA A 205 -20.50 18.01 6.11
CA ALA A 205 -19.86 19.30 6.01
C ALA A 205 -19.34 19.64 7.42
N ALA A 206 -18.02 19.64 7.55
CA ALA A 206 -17.37 20.13 8.76
C ALA A 206 -17.82 21.59 8.93
N ARG A 207 -18.80 21.79 9.83
CA ARG A 207 -19.22 23.10 10.32
C ARG A 207 -18.28 23.54 11.42
#